data_bd75127560c1cdaa2f6ee7099b418905
#
_entry.id   bd75127560c1cdaa2f6ee7099b418905
#
_cell.length_a   1.000
_cell.length_b   1.000
_cell.length_c   1.000
_cell.angle_alpha   90.00
_cell.angle_beta   90.00
_cell.angle_gamma   90.00
#
_symmetry.space_group_name_H-M   'P 1'
#
loop_
_entity.id
_entity.type
_entity.pdbx_description
1 polymer ?
#
loop_
_entity_poly.entity_id
_entity_poly.type
_entity_poly.pdbx_seq_one_letter_code
_entity_poly.pdbx_strand_id
1 'polypeptide(L)'
;HSDHLKAVFGDCEPSIVVTNRVSAAAVRRYFSAQRERPRIISLDALPDSLASSWTPVEGTAEDTAFLQYTSGSTRTPAGVELTNRAIITNVAQIFQALQLQMPARIVSWLPMHHDMGIILAVFVTILGLDFEVMTPRDFIQHPDRWVRRVTAGKQATYTAIPNFALELAARHAKDADFSHVDGIIIGSEP
;
A
#
# COMPACT_ATOMS: atom_id res chain seq x y z
N HIS A 1 -10.29 14.41 -9.63
CA HIS A 1 -9.46 14.16 -8.42
C HIS A 1 -9.73 15.18 -7.29
N SER A 2 -9.97 16.48 -7.58
CA SER A 2 -10.21 17.49 -6.53
C SER A 2 -11.47 17.23 -5.72
N ASP A 3 -12.57 16.83 -6.35
CA ASP A 3 -13.86 16.67 -5.67
C ASP A 3 -13.91 15.38 -4.86
N HIS A 4 -13.23 14.33 -5.30
CA HIS A 4 -13.04 13.11 -4.51
C HIS A 4 -12.27 13.38 -3.21
N LEU A 5 -11.14 14.10 -3.30
CA LEU A 5 -10.37 14.46 -2.10
C LEU A 5 -11.17 15.38 -1.16
N LYS A 6 -11.98 16.29 -1.68
CA LYS A 6 -12.88 17.11 -0.85
C LYS A 6 -13.89 16.25 -0.08
N ALA A 7 -14.50 15.27 -0.75
CA ALA A 7 -15.45 14.38 -0.10
C ALA A 7 -14.79 13.55 1.00
N VAL A 8 -13.61 12.98 0.73
CA VAL A 8 -12.84 12.20 1.72
C VAL A 8 -12.45 13.06 2.92
N PHE A 9 -11.87 14.25 2.69
CA PHE A 9 -11.46 15.13 3.79
C PHE A 9 -12.64 15.69 4.59
N GLY A 10 -13.78 15.91 3.94
CA GLY A 10 -15.01 16.35 4.61
C GLY A 10 -15.66 15.26 5.46
N ASP A 11 -15.40 14.00 5.16
CA ASP A 11 -15.93 12.85 5.90
C ASP A 11 -15.00 12.45 7.05
N CYS A 12 -13.69 12.33 6.81
CA CYS A 12 -12.74 11.87 7.85
C CYS A 12 -12.19 12.99 8.76
N GLU A 13 -12.39 14.27 8.42
CA GLU A 13 -11.96 15.44 9.21
C GLU A 13 -10.56 15.26 9.83
N PRO A 14 -9.49 15.08 9.04
CA PRO A 14 -8.20 14.68 9.54
C PRO A 14 -7.57 15.75 10.43
N SER A 15 -7.09 15.38 11.61
CA SER A 15 -6.30 16.27 12.47
C SER A 15 -4.89 16.50 11.93
N ILE A 16 -4.36 15.51 11.20
CA ILE A 16 -3.01 15.54 10.61
C ILE A 16 -3.08 15.06 9.17
N VAL A 17 -2.39 15.78 8.28
CA VAL A 17 -2.15 15.34 6.89
C VAL A 17 -0.66 15.11 6.69
N VAL A 18 -0.32 13.89 6.32
CA VAL A 18 1.05 13.49 6.01
C VAL A 18 1.29 13.61 4.51
N THR A 19 2.39 14.24 4.12
CA THR A 19 2.76 14.47 2.73
C THR A 19 4.28 14.39 2.54
N ASN A 20 4.78 14.78 1.37
CA ASN A 20 6.20 14.97 1.08
C ASN A 20 6.49 16.44 0.74
N ARG A 21 7.78 16.82 0.66
CA ARG A 21 8.19 18.21 0.33
C ARG A 21 7.65 18.69 -1.02
N VAL A 22 7.59 17.80 -2.00
CA VAL A 22 7.14 18.14 -3.35
C VAL A 22 5.66 18.54 -3.34
N SER A 23 4.82 17.80 -2.64
CA SER A 23 3.37 18.01 -2.59
C SER A 23 2.92 18.99 -1.49
N ALA A 24 3.79 19.30 -0.51
CA ALA A 24 3.43 20.11 0.66
C ALA A 24 2.83 21.47 0.32
N ALA A 25 3.35 22.16 -0.70
CA ALA A 25 2.83 23.47 -1.10
C ALA A 25 1.39 23.39 -1.65
N ALA A 26 1.10 22.37 -2.44
CA ALA A 26 -0.25 22.14 -2.99
C ALA A 26 -1.24 21.75 -1.88
N VAL A 27 -0.82 20.89 -0.95
CA VAL A 27 -1.62 20.48 0.22
C VAL A 27 -1.93 21.67 1.11
N ARG A 28 -0.95 22.52 1.45
CA ARG A 28 -1.17 23.73 2.24
C ARG A 28 -2.13 24.70 1.55
N ARG A 29 -2.00 24.90 0.24
CA ARG A 29 -2.90 25.75 -0.53
C ARG A 29 -4.33 25.22 -0.49
N TYR A 30 -4.52 23.91 -0.61
CA TYR A 30 -5.85 23.30 -0.51
C TYR A 30 -6.51 23.60 0.84
N PHE A 31 -5.80 23.35 1.95
CA PHE A 31 -6.35 23.57 3.29
C PHE A 31 -6.38 25.03 3.73
N SER A 32 -5.67 25.95 3.06
CA SER A 32 -5.69 27.37 3.43
C SER A 32 -7.06 28.01 3.28
N ALA A 33 -7.90 27.48 2.38
CA ALA A 33 -9.27 27.93 2.15
C ALA A 33 -10.30 27.24 3.05
N GLN A 34 -9.91 26.26 3.85
CA GLN A 34 -10.80 25.51 4.75
C GLN A 34 -10.92 26.22 6.11
N ARG A 35 -12.07 26.06 6.77
CA ARG A 35 -12.31 26.62 8.12
C ARG A 35 -11.46 25.90 9.15
N GLU A 36 -11.41 24.57 9.07
CA GLU A 36 -10.58 23.73 9.90
C GLU A 36 -9.32 23.30 9.13
N ARG A 37 -8.17 23.45 9.77
CA ARG A 37 -6.88 23.20 9.11
C ARG A 37 -6.12 22.11 9.85
N PRO A 38 -5.92 20.95 9.23
CA PRO A 38 -5.10 19.91 9.81
C PRO A 38 -3.65 20.35 9.92
N ARG A 39 -2.91 19.76 10.85
CA ARG A 39 -1.45 19.86 10.89
C ARG A 39 -0.85 19.14 9.68
N ILE A 40 -0.06 19.83 8.87
CA ILE A 40 0.57 19.25 7.68
C ILE A 40 2.02 18.90 7.99
N ILE A 41 2.37 17.62 7.83
CA ILE A 41 3.69 17.07 8.11
C ILE A 41 4.29 16.52 6.80
N SER A 42 5.50 17.00 6.45
CA SER A 42 6.28 16.43 5.34
C SER A 42 7.24 15.37 5.90
N LEU A 43 6.98 14.09 5.61
CA LEU A 43 7.77 12.97 6.17
C LEU A 43 9.25 13.07 5.83
N ASP A 44 9.56 13.40 4.58
CA ASP A 44 10.92 13.55 4.07
C ASP A 44 11.65 14.81 4.57
N ALA A 45 11.00 15.59 5.44
CA ALA A 45 11.57 16.73 6.14
C ALA A 45 11.80 16.47 7.63
N LEU A 46 11.37 15.32 8.14
CA LEU A 46 11.57 14.95 9.56
C LEU A 46 13.02 14.47 9.77
N PRO A 47 13.67 14.90 10.84
CA PRO A 47 14.98 14.38 11.19
C PRO A 47 14.85 12.95 11.75
N ASP A 48 15.80 12.08 11.40
CA ASP A 48 15.86 10.69 11.89
C ASP A 48 15.92 10.59 13.41
N SER A 49 16.45 11.63 14.07
CA SER A 49 16.52 11.71 15.54
C SER A 49 15.13 11.65 16.22
N LEU A 50 14.05 11.96 15.53
CA LEU A 50 12.69 11.82 16.06
C LEU A 50 12.33 10.36 16.36
N ALA A 51 12.97 9.40 15.71
CA ALA A 51 12.73 7.99 15.99
C ALA A 51 13.00 7.62 17.46
N SER A 52 13.98 8.28 18.11
CA SER A 52 14.30 8.04 19.52
C SER A 52 13.23 8.55 20.49
N SER A 53 12.33 9.42 20.06
CA SER A 53 11.23 9.95 20.87
C SER A 53 9.91 9.18 20.65
N TRP A 54 9.92 8.18 19.77
CA TRP A 54 8.72 7.37 19.55
C TRP A 54 8.43 6.46 20.73
N THR A 55 7.17 6.44 21.13
CA THR A 55 6.65 5.51 22.15
C THR A 55 5.46 4.76 21.59
N PRO A 56 5.31 3.46 21.89
CA PRO A 56 4.13 2.72 21.48
C PRO A 56 2.86 3.36 22.02
N VAL A 57 1.82 3.40 21.21
CA VAL A 57 0.47 3.75 21.65
C VAL A 57 -0.27 2.45 21.92
N GLU A 58 -0.81 2.30 23.12
CA GLU A 58 -1.67 1.17 23.46
C GLU A 58 -2.98 1.28 22.69
N GLY A 59 -3.44 0.15 22.19
CA GLY A 59 -4.70 0.04 21.48
C GLY A 59 -5.36 -1.31 21.75
N THR A 60 -6.66 -1.37 21.50
CA THR A 60 -7.45 -2.60 21.63
C THR A 60 -7.68 -3.24 20.26
N ALA A 61 -8.15 -4.47 20.27
CA ALA A 61 -8.51 -5.18 19.05
C ALA A 61 -9.67 -4.50 18.29
N GLU A 62 -10.53 -3.80 18.99
CA GLU A 62 -11.71 -3.15 18.42
C GLU A 62 -11.46 -1.70 17.97
N ASP A 63 -10.28 -1.15 18.26
CA ASP A 63 -9.94 0.19 17.80
C ASP A 63 -9.80 0.22 16.28
N THR A 64 -10.28 1.30 15.66
CA THR A 64 -10.12 1.57 14.24
C THR A 64 -8.65 1.79 13.91
N ALA A 65 -8.09 0.92 13.08
CA ALA A 65 -6.72 1.06 12.61
C ALA A 65 -6.61 2.07 11.47
N PHE A 66 -7.51 1.98 10.49
CA PHE A 66 -7.62 2.96 9.39
C PHE A 66 -8.97 2.90 8.66
N LEU A 67 -9.25 3.96 7.91
CA LEU A 67 -10.37 4.03 6.98
C LEU A 67 -9.88 3.79 5.57
N GLN A 68 -10.43 2.78 4.90
CA GLN A 68 -10.18 2.54 3.49
C GLN A 68 -11.30 3.13 2.66
N TYR A 69 -11.03 4.21 1.93
CA TYR A 69 -12.02 4.82 1.05
C TYR A 69 -12.14 4.07 -0.26
N THR A 70 -13.38 3.74 -0.62
CA THR A 70 -13.68 3.07 -1.90
C THR A 70 -13.52 4.04 -3.06
N SER A 71 -13.02 3.56 -4.19
CA SER A 71 -12.85 4.34 -5.43
C SER A 71 -14.15 4.59 -6.20
N GLY A 72 -15.31 4.41 -5.58
CA GLY A 72 -16.65 4.41 -6.18
C GLY A 72 -16.82 5.40 -7.33
N SER A 73 -17.02 4.89 -8.52
CA SER A 73 -17.17 5.69 -9.76
C SER A 73 -18.51 6.43 -9.84
N THR A 74 -19.46 6.13 -8.98
CA THR A 74 -20.87 6.59 -9.08
C THR A 74 -21.48 7.12 -7.78
N ARG A 75 -20.77 7.10 -6.66
CA ARG A 75 -21.25 7.52 -5.34
C ARG A 75 -20.23 8.37 -4.60
N THR A 76 -20.69 9.08 -3.57
CA THR A 76 -19.80 9.70 -2.59
C THR A 76 -18.84 8.65 -2.02
N PRO A 77 -17.54 8.93 -1.92
CA PRO A 77 -16.59 7.99 -1.32
C PRO A 77 -17.07 7.56 0.07
N ALA A 78 -17.02 6.26 0.34
CA ALA A 78 -17.37 5.71 1.65
C ALA A 78 -16.11 5.17 2.32
N GLY A 79 -15.85 5.60 3.54
CA GLY A 79 -14.75 5.11 4.37
C GLY A 79 -15.14 3.78 5.02
N VAL A 80 -14.52 2.69 4.60
CA VAL A 80 -14.66 1.39 5.27
C VAL A 80 -13.78 1.39 6.50
N GLU A 81 -14.40 1.25 7.66
CA GLU A 81 -13.69 1.19 8.95
C GLU A 81 -13.07 -0.20 9.14
N LEU A 82 -11.74 -0.24 9.30
CA LEU A 82 -10.98 -1.46 9.54
C LEU A 82 -10.38 -1.44 10.93
N THR A 83 -10.81 -2.40 11.76
CA THR A 83 -10.30 -2.56 13.13
C THR A 83 -8.98 -3.33 13.17
N ASN A 84 -8.23 -3.19 14.25
CA ASN A 84 -7.02 -3.99 14.50
C ASN A 84 -7.31 -5.49 14.38
N ARG A 85 -8.43 -5.96 14.96
CA ARG A 85 -8.87 -7.36 14.86
C ARG A 85 -9.07 -7.81 13.42
N ALA A 86 -9.78 -6.99 12.62
CA ALA A 86 -10.06 -7.33 11.22
C ALA A 86 -8.77 -7.49 10.42
N ILE A 87 -7.82 -6.58 10.60
CA ILE A 87 -6.52 -6.60 9.92
C ILE A 87 -5.71 -7.83 10.32
N ILE A 88 -5.53 -8.09 11.61
CA ILE A 88 -4.72 -9.22 12.08
C ILE A 88 -5.34 -10.55 11.65
N THR A 89 -6.68 -10.66 11.71
CA THR A 89 -7.40 -11.85 11.23
C THR A 89 -7.16 -12.06 9.75
N ASN A 90 -7.26 -11.01 8.94
CA ASN A 90 -7.05 -11.10 7.49
C ASN A 90 -5.59 -11.46 7.15
N VAL A 91 -4.62 -10.89 7.86
CA VAL A 91 -3.20 -11.26 7.71
C VAL A 91 -2.99 -12.75 7.99
N ALA A 92 -3.57 -13.26 9.07
CA ALA A 92 -3.48 -14.69 9.41
C ALA A 92 -4.14 -15.59 8.35
N GLN A 93 -5.30 -15.18 7.82
CA GLN A 93 -6.00 -15.90 6.76
C GLN A 93 -5.18 -15.93 5.46
N ILE A 94 -4.60 -14.80 5.05
CA ILE A 94 -3.74 -14.72 3.86
C ILE A 94 -2.49 -15.59 4.05
N PHE A 95 -1.84 -15.51 5.22
CA PHE A 95 -0.68 -16.33 5.56
C PHE A 95 -0.97 -17.83 5.40
N GLN A 96 -2.10 -18.29 5.95
CA GLN A 96 -2.52 -19.68 5.88
C GLN A 96 -2.91 -20.08 4.45
N ALA A 97 -3.67 -19.24 3.75
CA ALA A 97 -4.12 -19.53 2.38
C ALA A 97 -2.96 -19.65 1.39
N LEU A 98 -1.94 -18.81 1.53
CA LEU A 98 -0.74 -18.86 0.70
C LEU A 98 0.21 -19.98 1.12
N GLN A 99 0.02 -20.62 2.27
CA GLN A 99 0.99 -21.54 2.87
C GLN A 99 2.40 -20.96 2.87
N LEU A 100 2.50 -19.69 3.30
CA LEU A 100 3.68 -18.86 3.13
C LEU A 100 4.95 -19.57 3.66
N GLN A 101 5.93 -19.73 2.80
CA GLN A 101 7.22 -20.29 3.16
C GLN A 101 8.15 -19.20 3.70
N MET A 102 8.84 -19.49 4.81
CA MET A 102 9.76 -18.53 5.43
C MET A 102 11.22 -19.01 5.29
N PRO A 103 12.19 -18.13 5.07
CA PRO A 103 12.06 -16.68 4.89
C PRO A 103 11.44 -16.32 3.55
N ALA A 104 10.59 -15.29 3.52
CA ALA A 104 9.88 -14.82 2.35
C ALA A 104 10.18 -13.36 2.04
N ARG A 105 10.02 -12.99 0.79
CA ARG A 105 10.01 -11.59 0.34
C ARG A 105 8.81 -11.31 -0.55
N ILE A 106 8.39 -10.08 -0.54
CA ILE A 106 7.29 -9.60 -1.39
C ILE A 106 7.85 -8.57 -2.37
N VAL A 107 7.51 -8.73 -3.64
CA VAL A 107 7.81 -7.74 -4.69
C VAL A 107 6.50 -7.13 -5.17
N SER A 108 6.36 -5.80 -5.12
CA SER A 108 5.12 -5.12 -5.51
C SER A 108 5.38 -3.86 -6.31
N TRP A 109 4.47 -3.56 -7.23
CA TRP A 109 4.36 -2.28 -7.93
C TRP A 109 2.97 -1.65 -7.73
N LEU A 110 2.13 -2.29 -6.92
CA LEU A 110 0.76 -1.84 -6.68
C LEU A 110 0.73 -0.47 -6.00
N PRO A 111 -0.19 0.42 -6.41
CA PRO A 111 -0.33 1.73 -5.78
C PRO A 111 -0.78 1.58 -4.32
N MET A 112 -0.10 2.25 -3.39
CA MET A 112 -0.41 2.18 -1.95
C MET A 112 -1.75 2.84 -1.56
N HIS A 113 -2.36 3.61 -2.46
CA HIS A 113 -3.71 4.18 -2.25
C HIS A 113 -4.83 3.24 -2.71
N HIS A 114 -4.51 2.12 -3.35
CA HIS A 114 -5.44 1.07 -3.71
C HIS A 114 -5.50 0.02 -2.61
N ASP A 115 -6.67 -0.60 -2.39
CA ASP A 115 -6.88 -1.60 -1.34
C ASP A 115 -5.86 -2.73 -1.38
N MET A 116 -5.64 -3.33 -2.54
CA MET A 116 -4.69 -4.42 -2.73
C MET A 116 -3.23 -4.00 -2.40
N GLY A 117 -2.86 -2.75 -2.70
CA GLY A 117 -1.52 -2.23 -2.39
C GLY A 117 -1.33 -1.97 -0.90
N ILE A 118 -2.29 -1.34 -0.24
CA ILE A 118 -2.19 -1.04 1.20
C ILE A 118 -2.30 -2.31 2.05
N ILE A 119 -3.18 -3.25 1.70
CA ILE A 119 -3.30 -4.53 2.40
C ILE A 119 -1.98 -5.31 2.33
N LEU A 120 -1.34 -5.34 1.17
CA LEU A 120 -0.05 -5.99 1.00
C LEU A 120 1.05 -5.33 1.84
N ALA A 121 1.10 -4.00 1.89
CA ALA A 121 2.05 -3.26 2.71
C ALA A 121 1.85 -3.53 4.21
N VAL A 122 0.60 -3.56 4.68
CA VAL A 122 0.24 -3.91 6.06
C VAL A 122 0.64 -5.35 6.38
N PHE A 123 0.34 -6.30 5.49
CA PHE A 123 0.71 -7.70 5.61
C PHE A 123 2.23 -7.88 5.81
N VAL A 124 3.01 -7.26 4.94
CA VAL A 124 4.48 -7.28 4.99
C VAL A 124 5.01 -6.69 6.30
N THR A 125 4.43 -5.56 6.73
CA THR A 125 4.86 -4.86 7.95
C THR A 125 4.59 -5.70 9.19
N ILE A 126 3.41 -6.30 9.30
CA ILE A 126 3.02 -7.13 10.46
C ILE A 126 3.88 -8.39 10.55
N LEU A 127 4.21 -9.01 9.42
CA LEU A 127 5.00 -10.25 9.38
C LEU A 127 6.52 -10.00 9.37
N GLY A 128 6.97 -8.76 9.24
CA GLY A 128 8.39 -8.42 9.17
C GLY A 128 9.09 -8.99 7.93
N LEU A 129 8.41 -9.01 6.78
CA LEU A 129 8.95 -9.57 5.55
C LEU A 129 9.78 -8.51 4.78
N ASP A 130 10.72 -8.99 3.96
CA ASP A 130 11.39 -8.13 3.00
C ASP A 130 10.39 -7.62 1.95
N PHE A 131 10.36 -6.30 1.75
CA PHE A 131 9.45 -5.66 0.83
C PHE A 131 10.17 -4.84 -0.23
N GLU A 132 10.15 -5.32 -1.45
CA GLU A 132 10.71 -4.63 -2.60
C GLU A 132 9.59 -3.95 -3.40
N VAL A 133 9.66 -2.62 -3.48
CA VAL A 133 8.61 -1.80 -4.11
C VAL A 133 9.15 -1.08 -5.33
N MET A 134 8.36 -1.05 -6.40
CA MET A 134 8.56 -0.17 -7.55
C MET A 134 7.29 0.65 -7.80
N THR A 135 7.41 1.72 -8.58
CA THR A 135 6.23 2.54 -8.87
C THR A 135 5.37 1.90 -9.98
N PRO A 136 4.04 2.15 -10.00
CA PRO A 136 3.18 1.72 -11.10
C PRO A 136 3.68 2.23 -12.46
N ARG A 137 4.23 3.45 -12.49
CA ARG A 137 4.80 4.04 -13.70
C ARG A 137 6.01 3.24 -14.20
N ASP A 138 6.93 2.85 -13.30
CA ASP A 138 8.09 2.04 -13.66
C ASP A 138 7.68 0.69 -14.22
N PHE A 139 6.66 0.05 -13.62
CA PHE A 139 6.13 -1.21 -14.13
C PHE A 139 5.57 -1.06 -15.54
N ILE A 140 4.71 -0.07 -15.77
CA ILE A 140 4.07 0.13 -17.10
C ILE A 140 5.11 0.46 -18.18
N GLN A 141 6.14 1.24 -17.85
CA GLN A 141 7.19 1.61 -18.80
C GLN A 141 8.21 0.48 -19.00
N HIS A 142 8.47 -0.32 -17.97
CA HIS A 142 9.51 -1.34 -17.95
C HIS A 142 9.04 -2.62 -17.24
N PRO A 143 8.09 -3.39 -17.81
CA PRO A 143 7.59 -4.62 -17.18
C PRO A 143 8.68 -5.65 -16.94
N ASP A 144 9.71 -5.65 -17.79
CA ASP A 144 10.91 -6.49 -17.67
C ASP A 144 11.66 -6.27 -16.35
N ARG A 145 11.64 -5.04 -15.80
CA ARG A 145 12.24 -4.76 -14.49
C ARG A 145 11.52 -5.49 -13.36
N TRP A 146 10.19 -5.54 -13.42
CA TRP A 146 9.42 -6.29 -12.43
C TRP A 146 9.71 -7.78 -12.53
N VAL A 147 9.74 -8.35 -13.74
CA VAL A 147 10.10 -9.76 -13.96
C VAL A 147 11.47 -10.07 -13.34
N ARG A 148 12.48 -9.24 -13.63
CA ARG A 148 13.83 -9.39 -13.05
C ARG A 148 13.82 -9.32 -11.52
N ARG A 149 13.05 -8.42 -10.92
CA ARG A 149 12.97 -8.28 -9.47
C ARG A 149 12.30 -9.48 -8.82
N VAL A 150 11.20 -9.95 -9.37
CA VAL A 150 10.47 -11.13 -8.86
C VAL A 150 11.34 -12.38 -8.93
N THR A 151 12.17 -12.52 -9.97
CA THR A 151 13.00 -13.71 -10.21
C THR A 151 14.44 -13.60 -9.66
N ALA A 152 14.86 -12.44 -9.15
CA ALA A 152 16.24 -12.21 -8.71
C ALA A 152 16.60 -12.85 -7.35
N GLY A 153 15.61 -13.23 -6.54
CA GLY A 153 15.82 -13.75 -5.19
C GLY A 153 16.13 -15.23 -5.16
N LYS A 154 16.68 -15.66 -4.00
CA LYS A 154 16.79 -17.09 -3.63
C LYS A 154 15.80 -17.48 -2.53
N GLN A 155 15.12 -16.51 -1.94
CA GLN A 155 14.06 -16.71 -0.96
C GLN A 155 12.72 -16.94 -1.66
N ALA A 156 11.79 -17.58 -0.95
CA ALA A 156 10.41 -17.70 -1.37
C ALA A 156 9.85 -16.30 -1.73
N THR A 157 9.48 -16.10 -2.99
CA THR A 157 9.02 -14.79 -3.48
C THR A 157 7.53 -14.84 -3.76
N TYR A 158 6.81 -13.87 -3.22
CA TYR A 158 5.38 -13.69 -3.45
C TYR A 158 5.12 -12.31 -4.04
N THR A 159 4.06 -12.21 -4.82
CA THR A 159 3.64 -10.96 -5.45
C THR A 159 2.13 -10.92 -5.65
N ALA A 160 1.61 -9.74 -5.88
CA ALA A 160 0.22 -9.55 -6.27
C ALA A 160 0.17 -8.68 -7.54
N ILE A 161 -0.69 -9.07 -8.49
CA ILE A 161 -0.73 -8.44 -9.80
C ILE A 161 -2.14 -8.53 -10.40
N PRO A 162 -2.67 -7.47 -11.02
CA PRO A 162 -3.89 -7.54 -11.83
C PRO A 162 -3.68 -8.37 -13.10
N ASN A 163 -4.75 -8.98 -13.59
CA ASN A 163 -4.70 -9.88 -14.74
C ASN A 163 -4.05 -9.24 -15.98
N PHE A 164 -4.47 -8.02 -16.36
CA PHE A 164 -3.90 -7.31 -17.52
C PHE A 164 -2.37 -7.12 -17.41
N ALA A 165 -1.90 -6.91 -16.19
CA ALA A 165 -0.50 -6.66 -15.92
C ALA A 165 0.32 -7.95 -15.94
N LEU A 166 -0.28 -9.08 -15.53
CA LEU A 166 0.33 -10.39 -15.69
C LEU A 166 0.58 -10.71 -17.18
N GLU A 167 -0.40 -10.43 -18.05
CA GLU A 167 -0.28 -10.59 -19.49
C GLU A 167 0.86 -9.72 -20.08
N LEU A 168 0.96 -8.47 -19.61
CA LEU A 168 2.04 -7.57 -20.01
C LEU A 168 3.40 -8.10 -19.57
N ALA A 169 3.53 -8.57 -18.34
CA ALA A 169 4.77 -9.11 -17.79
C ALA A 169 5.19 -10.43 -18.48
N ALA A 170 4.24 -11.28 -18.84
CA ALA A 170 4.49 -12.57 -19.48
C ALA A 170 5.25 -12.43 -20.82
N ARG A 171 5.04 -11.33 -21.54
CA ARG A 171 5.78 -11.02 -22.78
C ARG A 171 7.29 -10.82 -22.58
N HIS A 172 7.70 -10.53 -21.35
CA HIS A 172 9.09 -10.28 -20.93
C HIS A 172 9.68 -11.42 -20.07
N ALA A 173 8.93 -12.50 -19.88
CA ALA A 173 9.28 -13.59 -18.97
C ALA A 173 9.97 -14.80 -19.64
N LYS A 174 10.20 -14.75 -20.96
CA LYS A 174 10.60 -15.90 -21.77
C LYS A 174 11.80 -16.69 -21.25
N ASP A 175 12.81 -15.99 -20.74
CA ASP A 175 14.06 -16.60 -20.26
C ASP A 175 14.24 -16.41 -18.73
N ALA A 176 13.17 -16.09 -18.01
CA ALA A 176 13.21 -15.83 -16.59
C ALA A 176 13.01 -17.12 -15.77
N ASP A 177 13.80 -17.30 -14.72
CA ASP A 177 13.68 -18.41 -13.80
C ASP A 177 12.73 -18.06 -12.65
N PHE A 178 11.56 -18.69 -12.63
CA PHE A 178 10.53 -18.50 -11.60
C PHE A 178 10.58 -19.58 -10.50
N SER A 179 11.64 -20.36 -10.40
CA SER A 179 11.75 -21.48 -9.44
C SER A 179 11.61 -21.06 -7.97
N HIS A 180 11.86 -19.79 -7.65
CA HIS A 180 11.70 -19.21 -6.32
C HIS A 180 10.45 -18.33 -6.16
N VAL A 181 9.56 -18.32 -7.16
CA VAL A 181 8.27 -17.61 -7.08
C VAL A 181 7.22 -18.59 -6.59
N ASP A 182 6.96 -18.57 -5.29
CA ASP A 182 6.06 -19.51 -4.63
C ASP A 182 4.59 -19.13 -4.71
N GLY A 183 4.30 -17.83 -4.96
CA GLY A 183 2.92 -17.39 -5.10
C GLY A 183 2.73 -16.08 -5.87
N ILE A 184 1.72 -16.08 -6.74
CA ILE A 184 1.22 -14.89 -7.45
C ILE A 184 -0.26 -14.75 -7.14
N ILE A 185 -0.63 -13.69 -6.43
CA ILE A 185 -2.02 -13.36 -6.16
C ILE A 185 -2.55 -12.55 -7.36
N ILE A 186 -3.57 -13.06 -8.02
CA ILE A 186 -4.23 -12.37 -9.12
C ILE A 186 -5.57 -11.84 -8.61
N GLY A 187 -5.83 -10.56 -8.83
CA GLY A 187 -7.05 -9.90 -8.35
C GLY A 187 -7.26 -8.54 -8.99
N SER A 188 -8.24 -7.82 -8.46
CA SER A 188 -8.69 -6.52 -8.99
C SER A 188 -9.31 -6.62 -10.39
N GLU A 189 -10.02 -7.69 -10.66
CA GLU A 189 -10.83 -7.82 -11.85
C GLU A 189 -12.15 -7.03 -11.69
N PRO A 190 -12.67 -6.41 -12.77
CA PRO A 190 -13.96 -5.73 -12.75
C PRO A 190 -15.12 -6.70 -12.59
#